data_110fa6dc25c5535a7d879a8ed99e7bae
#
_entry.id   110fa6dc25c5535a7d879a8ed99e7bae
#
_cell.length_a   1.000
_cell.length_b   1.000
_cell.length_c   1.000
_cell.angle_alpha   90.00
_cell.angle_beta   90.00
_cell.angle_gamma   90.00
#
_symmetry.space_group_name_H-M   'P 1'
#
loop_
_entity.id
_entity.type
_entity.pdbx_description
1 polymer ?
#
loop_
_entity_poly.entity_id
_entity_poly.type
_entity_poly.pdbx_seq_one_letter_code
_entity_poly.pdbx_strand_id
1 'polypeptide(L)' 'MKELFRSNDPVRISRVVGLLRAEGIPAFELDQHMSILDGSIGVLPRRVMVADRDEFMARAILKDLGLDG' A
#
# COMPACT_ATOMS: atom_id res chain seq x y z
N MET A 1 -7.78 8.99 6.05
CA MET A 1 -6.63 8.15 5.66
C MET A 1 -6.08 8.58 4.32
N LYS A 2 -4.81 8.38 4.11
CA LYS A 2 -4.14 8.74 2.86
C LYS A 2 -3.62 7.50 2.16
N GLU A 3 -3.75 7.48 0.83
CA GLU A 3 -3.14 6.43 0.03
C GLU A 3 -1.64 6.71 -0.04
N LEU A 4 -0.85 5.73 0.37
CA LEU A 4 0.59 5.86 0.41
C LEU A 4 1.24 5.21 -0.80
N PHE A 5 0.73 4.05 -1.19
CA PHE A 5 1.37 3.20 -2.18
C PHE A 5 0.31 2.35 -2.87
N ARG A 6 0.50 2.12 -4.17
CA ARG A 6 -0.41 1.30 -4.96
C ARG A 6 0.41 0.36 -5.83
N SER A 7 0.03 -0.91 -5.84
CA SER A 7 0.70 -1.90 -6.68
C SER A 7 -0.23 -3.07 -6.95
N ASN A 8 -0.05 -3.71 -8.07
CA ASN A 8 -0.71 -4.97 -8.37
C ASN A 8 0.16 -6.18 -8.03
N ASP A 9 1.33 -5.96 -7.45
CA ASP A 9 2.23 -7.02 -7.03
C ASP A 9 2.01 -7.29 -5.53
N PRO A 10 1.40 -8.44 -5.17
CA PRO A 10 1.12 -8.74 -3.77
C PRO A 10 2.39 -8.83 -2.91
N VAL A 11 3.51 -9.21 -3.49
CA VAL A 11 4.77 -9.29 -2.75
C VAL A 11 5.24 -7.91 -2.32
N ARG A 12 5.16 -6.94 -3.23
CA ARG A 12 5.53 -5.56 -2.90
C ARG A 12 4.61 -4.97 -1.83
N ILE A 13 3.32 -5.23 -1.96
CA ILE A 13 2.33 -4.76 -0.99
C ILE A 13 2.64 -5.32 0.40
N SER A 14 2.86 -6.63 0.49
CA SER A 14 3.19 -7.27 1.77
C SER A 14 4.46 -6.70 2.38
N ARG A 15 5.46 -6.45 1.55
CA ARG A 15 6.73 -5.89 2.02
C ARG A 15 6.52 -4.49 2.59
N VAL A 16 5.80 -3.65 1.88
CA VAL A 16 5.53 -2.28 2.33
C VAL A 16 4.76 -2.29 3.64
N VAL A 17 3.69 -3.06 3.72
CA VAL A 17 2.89 -3.16 4.93
C VAL A 17 3.72 -3.67 6.11
N GLY A 18 4.52 -4.71 5.87
CA GLY A 18 5.36 -5.28 6.93
C GLY A 18 6.39 -4.29 7.45
N LEU A 19 7.01 -3.54 6.56
CA LEU A 19 8.00 -2.54 6.95
C LEU A 19 7.38 -1.41 7.76
N LEU A 20 6.22 -0.92 7.33
CA LEU A 20 5.54 0.14 8.05
C LEU A 20 5.13 -0.30 9.44
N ARG A 21 4.60 -1.51 9.57
CA ARG A 21 4.21 -2.05 10.87
C ARG A 21 5.42 -2.25 11.77
N ALA A 22 6.55 -2.67 11.21
CA ALA A 22 7.78 -2.82 11.97
C ALA A 22 8.26 -1.47 12.53
N GLU A 23 7.94 -0.37 11.84
CA GLU A 23 8.28 0.97 12.30
C GLU A 23 7.19 1.57 13.21
N GLY A 24 6.19 0.79 13.55
CA GLY A 24 5.13 1.26 14.43
C GLY A 24 4.04 2.07 13.73
N ILE A 25 4.00 2.03 12.40
CA ILE A 25 2.99 2.76 11.64
C ILE A 25 1.90 1.81 11.19
N PRO A 26 0.66 2.00 11.65
CA PRO A 26 -0.45 1.16 11.19
C PRO A 26 -0.69 1.37 9.69
N ALA A 27 -0.70 0.27 8.95
CA ALA A 27 -0.92 0.30 7.51
C ALA A 27 -2.05 -0.65 7.16
N PHE A 28 -2.88 -0.25 6.21
CA PHE A 28 -4.06 -1.00 5.82
C PHE A 28 -4.05 -1.24 4.32
N GLU A 29 -4.42 -2.46 3.90
CA GLU A 29 -4.58 -2.79 2.50
C GLU A 29 -6.03 -2.66 2.10
N LEU A 30 -6.26 -1.99 0.96
CA LEU A 30 -7.59 -1.92 0.38
C LEU A 30 -7.55 -2.53 -1.01
N ASP A 31 -8.46 -3.46 -1.26
CA ASP A 31 -8.60 -4.12 -2.54
C ASP A 31 -9.71 -3.47 -3.36
N GLN A 32 -9.58 -3.58 -4.67
CA GLN A 32 -10.59 -3.09 -5.59
C GLN A 32 -11.47 -4.26 -6.01
N HIS A 33 -12.62 -4.40 -5.36
CA HIS A 33 -13.52 -5.51 -5.66
C HIS A 33 -14.35 -5.30 -6.91
N MET A 34 -14.53 -4.07 -7.30
CA MET A 34 -15.46 -3.73 -8.38
C MET A 34 -15.07 -4.30 -9.74
N SER A 35 -13.79 -4.53 -9.94
CA SER A 35 -13.31 -5.02 -11.24
C SER A 35 -13.76 -6.42 -11.55
N ILE A 36 -14.11 -7.19 -10.55
CA ILE A 36 -14.60 -8.57 -10.75
C ILE A 36 -15.92 -8.55 -11.50
N LEU A 37 -16.75 -7.56 -11.22
CA LEU A 37 -18.06 -7.45 -11.85
C LEU A 37 -17.96 -7.08 -13.31
N ASP A 38 -16.89 -6.45 -13.71
CA ASP A 38 -16.67 -6.06 -15.10
C ASP A 38 -16.04 -7.14 -15.93
N GLY A 39 -15.82 -8.31 -15.34
CA GLY A 39 -15.16 -9.39 -16.03
C GLY A 39 -13.68 -9.16 -16.26
N SER A 40 -13.11 -8.17 -15.64
CA SER A 40 -11.69 -7.94 -15.71
C SER A 40 -10.98 -9.00 -14.92
N ILE A 41 -10.41 -9.94 -15.61
CA ILE A 41 -9.63 -10.98 -14.98
C ILE A 41 -8.20 -10.45 -14.94
N GLY A 42 -8.00 -9.38 -14.26
CA GLY A 42 -6.69 -8.82 -14.16
C GLY A 42 -6.22 -8.82 -12.73
N VAL A 43 -4.95 -8.59 -12.57
CA VAL A 43 -4.40 -8.37 -11.25
C VAL A 43 -4.93 -7.02 -10.79
N LEU A 44 -5.71 -7.04 -9.72
CA LEU A 44 -6.31 -5.83 -9.19
C LEU A 44 -5.29 -5.06 -8.37
N PRO A 45 -5.16 -3.76 -8.61
CA PRO A 45 -4.24 -2.98 -7.79
C PRO A 45 -4.74 -2.90 -6.36
N ARG A 46 -3.84 -3.10 -5.43
CA ARG A 46 -4.10 -2.94 -4.01
C ARG A 46 -3.46 -1.65 -3.55
N ARG A 47 -4.11 -1.00 -2.60
CA ARG A 47 -3.65 0.26 -2.06
C ARG A 47 -3.24 0.08 -0.61
N VAL A 48 -2.13 0.70 -0.24
CA VAL A 48 -1.71 0.75 1.15
C VAL A 48 -2.08 2.12 1.69
N MET A 49 -2.87 2.12 2.74
CA MET A 49 -3.39 3.35 3.35
C MET A 49 -2.79 3.52 4.73
N VAL A 50 -2.54 4.77 5.09
CA VAL A 50 -2.06 5.10 6.44
C VAL A 50 -2.88 6.29 6.95
N ALA A 51 -2.84 6.51 8.26
CA ALA A 51 -3.49 7.69 8.84
C ALA A 51 -2.81 8.95 8.29
N ASP A 52 -3.59 10.03 8.17
CA ASP A 52 -3.06 11.27 7.62
C ASP A 52 -1.81 11.74 8.35
N ARG A 53 -1.80 11.61 9.67
CA ARG A 53 -0.66 12.03 10.50
C ARG A 53 0.60 11.21 10.26
N ASP A 54 0.46 10.00 9.72
CA ASP A 54 1.57 9.09 9.49
C ASP A 54 2.13 9.18 8.07
N GLU A 55 1.46 9.92 7.20
CA GLU A 55 1.82 9.96 5.79
C GLU A 55 3.27 10.41 5.56
N PHE A 56 3.66 11.47 6.22
CA PHE A 56 5.00 12.02 6.03
C PHE A 56 6.09 11.00 6.40
N MET A 57 5.94 10.41 7.58
CA MET A 57 6.92 9.44 8.07
C MET A 57 6.92 8.17 7.21
N ALA A 58 5.74 7.71 6.83
CA ALA A 58 5.62 6.52 6.00
C ALA A 58 6.29 6.72 4.64
N ARG A 59 6.08 7.87 4.02
CA ARG A 59 6.73 8.16 2.74
C ARG A 59 8.24 8.24 2.87
N ALA A 60 8.73 8.80 3.96
CA ALA A 60 10.17 8.88 4.21
C ALA A 60 10.78 7.48 4.33
N ILE A 61 10.09 6.58 5.02
CA ILE A 61 10.55 5.20 5.18
C ILE A 61 10.63 4.50 3.82
N LEU A 62 9.59 4.63 3.01
CA LEU A 62 9.57 4.00 1.69
C LEU A 62 10.66 4.57 0.79
N LYS A 63 10.88 5.85 0.85
CA LYS A 63 11.90 6.51 0.03
C LYS A 63 13.29 6.02 0.40
N ASP A 64 13.58 5.91 1.69
CA ASP A 64 14.87 5.44 2.17
C ASP A 64 15.17 4.02 1.70
N LEU A 65 14.13 3.21 1.54
CA LEU A 65 14.26 1.81 1.15
C LEU A 65 14.11 1.61 -0.36
N GLY A 66 13.86 2.67 -1.10
CA GLY A 66 13.68 2.59 -2.55
C GLY A 66 12.41 1.91 -2.96
N LEU A 67 11.38 1.93 -2.11
CA LEU A 67 10.11 1.25 -2.37
C LEU A 67 9.01 2.20 -2.83
N ASP A 68 9.27 3.48 -2.93
CA ASP A 68 8.26 4.48 -3.22
C ASP A 68 7.96 4.63 -4.71
N GLY A 69 8.58 3.86 -5.51
CA GLY A 69 8.38 3.95 -6.94
C GLY A 69 8.78 2.70 -7.62
#